data_6987807a86cc0c5d3b124a301e131c31
#
_entry.id   6987807a86cc0c5d3b124a301e131c31
#
_cell.length_a   1.000
_cell.length_b   1.000
_cell.length_c   1.000
_cell.angle_alpha   90.00
_cell.angle_beta   90.00
_cell.angle_gamma   90.00
#
_symmetry.space_group_name_H-M   'P 1'
#
loop_
_entity.id
_entity.type
_entity.pdbx_description
1 polymer ?
#
loop_
_entity_poly.entity_id
_entity_poly.type
_entity_poly.pdbx_seq_one_letter_code
_entity_poly.pdbx_strand_id
1 'polypeptide(L)'
;MLTYQQFVKNLALYYLFGSFIAVIGVGVVLIPTTLALEPRDLLPLTIIVFSSILCMMGVEWFFFKRHAKPIKNVCMAEEPSYEELKTAYYQAHQFPKLTGYRILGPHLFGLSIPAVILTIFFIRIELVHIPYAYILYGIVCAVLIAGMHAMIEYYHTSTAIIPILEHIQKKSLHLYQKKLTLEGKKIISLKTKFQLSALLFGAFPLLLFSLATQMRLSQGEALLIEVYWVWSLLVLLVGCGLSLYGARLLFSIVAEPLNHLHDKMKKVQEGNFDVRAAEYYSDEFSQTINGFNHMVKGLKTREVINNQLYESFFETLATTLDARDSYTAGHSVRVAEYAVEIGKKAGLTKEQLQTLRKTGLLHDIGKIGVPDDVLLKNGRLTEEEFKSIQLHPVLGEEILRTIQPADLMEKLIPGVRSHHERIDGGGYPDRLMGDKIPLFGKILAVADAFDAMTSDRPYRLGMSQKKALQILKEGSGTQWDPQFVKYFIEWCNENNQANHEHKEKPAAML
;
A
#
# COMPACT_ATOMS: atom_id res chain seq x y z
N MET A 1 -16.47 -15.57 -9.34
CA MET A 1 -16.66 -17.04 -9.35
C MET A 1 -15.35 -17.79 -9.08
N LEU A 2 -14.31 -17.60 -9.86
CA LEU A 2 -13.00 -18.28 -9.71
C LEU A 2 -12.39 -18.13 -8.30
N THR A 3 -12.40 -16.94 -7.69
CA THR A 3 -11.84 -16.70 -6.36
C THR A 3 -12.50 -17.52 -5.26
N TYR A 4 -13.84 -17.66 -5.30
CA TYR A 4 -14.56 -18.48 -4.32
C TYR A 4 -14.31 -19.99 -4.54
N GLN A 5 -14.25 -20.44 -5.78
CA GLN A 5 -13.94 -21.85 -6.08
C GLN A 5 -12.52 -22.22 -5.63
N GLN A 6 -11.54 -21.33 -5.88
CA GLN A 6 -10.17 -21.54 -5.42
C GLN A 6 -10.08 -21.54 -3.89
N PHE A 7 -10.80 -20.64 -3.21
CA PHE A 7 -10.91 -20.63 -1.75
C PHE A 7 -11.43 -21.95 -1.20
N VAL A 8 -12.57 -22.46 -1.74
CA VAL A 8 -13.15 -23.74 -1.30
C VAL A 8 -12.19 -24.91 -1.57
N LYS A 9 -11.52 -24.91 -2.74
CA LYS A 9 -10.51 -25.92 -3.07
C LYS A 9 -9.34 -25.92 -2.09
N ASN A 10 -8.80 -24.75 -1.78
CA ASN A 10 -7.69 -24.62 -0.82
C ASN A 10 -8.11 -25.08 0.58
N LEU A 11 -9.31 -24.67 1.04
CA LEU A 11 -9.82 -25.13 2.32
C LEU A 11 -10.03 -26.63 2.37
N ALA A 12 -10.60 -27.23 1.31
CA ALA A 12 -10.78 -28.67 1.25
C ALA A 12 -9.44 -29.41 1.31
N LEU A 13 -8.42 -28.88 0.65
CA LEU A 13 -7.08 -29.45 0.64
C LEU A 13 -6.41 -29.36 2.02
N TYR A 14 -6.50 -28.21 2.68
CA TYR A 14 -6.01 -28.02 4.06
C TYR A 14 -6.73 -28.93 5.05
N TYR A 15 -8.07 -28.97 4.96
CA TYR A 15 -8.88 -29.83 5.81
C TYR A 15 -8.54 -31.33 5.62
N LEU A 16 -8.40 -31.79 4.38
CA LEU A 16 -7.97 -33.15 4.10
C LEU A 16 -6.58 -33.43 4.67
N PHE A 17 -5.66 -32.49 4.52
CA PHE A 17 -4.30 -32.60 5.06
C PHE A 17 -4.29 -32.61 6.59
N GLY A 18 -5.00 -31.70 7.24
CA GLY A 18 -5.12 -31.63 8.70
C GLY A 18 -5.81 -32.87 9.27
N SER A 19 -6.90 -33.33 8.66
CA SER A 19 -7.60 -34.56 9.04
C SER A 19 -6.76 -35.81 8.81
N PHE A 20 -6.01 -35.87 7.71
CA PHE A 20 -5.09 -36.98 7.43
C PHE A 20 -4.01 -37.08 8.53
N ILE A 21 -3.39 -35.99 8.87
CA ILE A 21 -2.38 -35.93 9.94
C ILE A 21 -3.00 -36.31 11.30
N ALA A 22 -4.17 -35.76 11.62
CA ALA A 22 -4.83 -36.01 12.90
C ALA A 22 -5.31 -37.46 13.04
N VAL A 23 -6.01 -37.98 12.01
CA VAL A 23 -6.62 -39.32 12.04
C VAL A 23 -5.61 -40.41 11.76
N ILE A 24 -4.79 -40.27 10.72
CA ILE A 24 -3.82 -41.29 10.33
C ILE A 24 -2.51 -41.17 11.11
N GLY A 25 -1.98 -39.94 11.25
CA GLY A 25 -0.72 -39.74 11.99
C GLY A 25 -0.83 -40.13 13.47
N VAL A 26 -1.95 -39.80 14.11
CA VAL A 26 -2.17 -40.11 15.52
C VAL A 26 -3.00 -41.39 15.70
N GLY A 27 -4.14 -41.52 15.00
CA GLY A 27 -5.06 -42.64 15.16
C GLY A 27 -4.52 -43.96 14.65
N VAL A 28 -4.13 -44.04 13.38
CA VAL A 28 -3.64 -45.26 12.75
C VAL A 28 -2.27 -45.72 13.31
N VAL A 29 -1.43 -44.79 13.71
CA VAL A 29 -0.12 -45.14 14.28
C VAL A 29 -0.25 -45.51 15.75
N LEU A 30 -0.97 -44.70 16.55
CA LEU A 30 -1.02 -44.90 18.01
C LEU A 30 -1.98 -46.02 18.42
N ILE A 31 -3.15 -46.18 17.79
CA ILE A 31 -4.14 -47.17 18.21
C ILE A 31 -3.58 -48.59 18.09
N PRO A 32 -3.08 -49.08 16.95
CA PRO A 32 -2.54 -50.41 16.84
C PRO A 32 -1.27 -50.67 17.62
N THR A 33 -0.42 -49.63 17.78
CA THR A 33 0.85 -49.77 18.50
C THR A 33 0.70 -49.65 20.02
N THR A 34 -0.41 -49.07 20.49
CA THR A 34 -0.69 -48.85 21.92
C THR A 34 -1.68 -49.84 22.47
N LEU A 35 -2.65 -50.30 21.65
CA LEU A 35 -3.65 -51.30 22.04
C LEU A 35 -3.19 -52.68 21.53
N ALA A 36 -3.17 -53.67 22.43
CA ALA A 36 -3.03 -55.06 22.02
C ALA A 36 -4.38 -55.55 21.45
N LEU A 37 -4.63 -55.23 20.18
CA LEU A 37 -5.87 -55.61 19.49
C LEU A 37 -5.73 -57.06 18.97
N GLU A 38 -6.74 -57.88 19.25
CA GLU A 38 -6.81 -59.16 18.63
C GLU A 38 -7.24 -59.03 17.15
N PRO A 39 -6.78 -59.89 16.24
CA PRO A 39 -7.14 -59.82 14.81
C PRO A 39 -8.63 -59.81 14.56
N ARG A 40 -9.44 -60.46 15.40
CA ARG A 40 -10.91 -60.52 15.32
C ARG A 40 -11.57 -59.17 15.57
N ASP A 41 -10.96 -58.27 16.37
CA ASP A 41 -11.52 -56.97 16.70
C ASP A 41 -11.25 -55.90 15.62
N LEU A 42 -10.28 -56.13 14.73
CA LEU A 42 -9.87 -55.17 13.72
C LEU A 42 -10.99 -54.78 12.73
N LEU A 43 -11.76 -55.74 12.22
CA LEU A 43 -12.84 -55.47 11.28
C LEU A 43 -13.99 -54.68 11.93
N PRO A 44 -14.52 -55.06 13.10
CA PRO A 44 -15.53 -54.27 13.81
C PRO A 44 -15.06 -52.86 14.15
N LEU A 45 -13.85 -52.68 14.64
CA LEU A 45 -13.28 -51.34 14.94
C LEU A 45 -13.15 -50.49 13.68
N THR A 46 -12.74 -51.08 12.56
CA THR A 46 -12.70 -50.40 11.27
C THR A 46 -14.08 -49.89 10.84
N ILE A 47 -15.14 -50.71 11.01
CA ILE A 47 -16.52 -50.32 10.71
C ILE A 47 -16.96 -49.14 11.61
N ILE A 48 -16.63 -49.17 12.93
CA ILE A 48 -16.93 -48.09 13.86
C ILE A 48 -16.25 -46.78 13.39
N VAL A 49 -14.97 -46.83 13.11
CA VAL A 49 -14.19 -45.66 12.68
C VAL A 49 -14.73 -45.10 11.38
N PHE A 50 -14.96 -45.97 10.37
CA PHE A 50 -15.44 -45.53 9.06
C PHE A 50 -16.82 -44.90 9.11
N SER A 51 -17.78 -45.51 9.83
CA SER A 51 -19.13 -44.95 10.00
C SER A 51 -19.14 -43.64 10.79
N SER A 52 -18.26 -43.53 11.80
CA SER A 52 -18.09 -42.30 12.56
C SER A 52 -17.48 -41.19 11.71
N ILE A 53 -16.50 -41.48 10.85
CA ILE A 53 -15.92 -40.51 9.88
C ILE A 53 -17.01 -40.03 8.90
N LEU A 54 -17.85 -40.90 8.38
CA LEU A 54 -18.95 -40.51 7.48
C LEU A 54 -19.95 -39.56 8.17
N CYS A 55 -20.31 -39.84 9.41
CA CYS A 55 -21.17 -38.99 10.21
C CYS A 55 -20.51 -37.62 10.44
N MET A 56 -19.27 -37.62 10.86
CA MET A 56 -18.44 -36.40 11.07
C MET A 56 -18.41 -35.54 9.80
N MET A 57 -18.11 -36.12 8.63
CA MET A 57 -18.05 -35.39 7.38
C MET A 57 -19.41 -34.79 6.98
N GLY A 58 -20.50 -35.51 7.21
CA GLY A 58 -21.86 -35.01 6.93
C GLY A 58 -22.21 -33.78 7.78
N VAL A 59 -21.94 -33.86 9.09
CA VAL A 59 -22.22 -32.79 10.03
C VAL A 59 -21.32 -31.56 9.76
N GLU A 60 -20.02 -31.79 9.53
CA GLU A 60 -19.07 -30.73 9.18
C GLU A 60 -19.48 -29.99 7.88
N TRP A 61 -19.86 -30.76 6.84
CA TRP A 61 -20.31 -30.21 5.55
C TRP A 61 -21.56 -29.31 5.70
N PHE A 62 -22.50 -29.72 6.54
CA PHE A 62 -23.71 -28.93 6.83
C PHE A 62 -23.38 -27.58 7.44
N PHE A 63 -22.55 -27.55 8.47
CA PHE A 63 -22.13 -26.29 9.13
C PHE A 63 -21.24 -25.44 8.25
N PHE A 64 -20.32 -26.06 7.48
CA PHE A 64 -19.51 -25.36 6.50
C PHE A 64 -20.37 -24.59 5.48
N LYS A 65 -21.35 -25.26 4.86
CA LYS A 65 -22.26 -24.60 3.92
C LYS A 65 -22.98 -23.42 4.52
N ARG A 66 -23.44 -23.56 5.77
CA ARG A 66 -24.15 -22.50 6.50
C ARG A 66 -23.23 -21.28 6.72
N HIS A 67 -22.01 -21.50 7.18
CA HIS A 67 -21.05 -20.43 7.46
C HIS A 67 -20.51 -19.76 6.20
N ALA A 68 -20.33 -20.51 5.12
CA ALA A 68 -19.84 -20.01 3.84
C ALA A 68 -20.91 -19.30 3.00
N LYS A 69 -22.21 -19.46 3.28
CA LYS A 69 -23.32 -18.94 2.50
C LYS A 69 -23.26 -17.42 2.24
N PRO A 70 -23.04 -16.53 3.22
CA PRO A 70 -22.96 -15.10 2.98
C PRO A 70 -21.80 -14.72 2.04
N ILE A 71 -20.63 -15.37 2.23
CA ILE A 71 -19.44 -15.15 1.41
C ILE A 71 -19.71 -15.60 -0.02
N LYS A 72 -20.28 -16.82 -0.19
CA LYS A 72 -20.64 -17.37 -1.50
C LYS A 72 -21.58 -16.44 -2.27
N ASN A 73 -22.66 -15.99 -1.62
CA ASN A 73 -23.67 -15.14 -2.24
C ASN A 73 -23.05 -13.87 -2.83
N VAL A 74 -22.23 -13.16 -2.06
CA VAL A 74 -21.56 -11.92 -2.50
C VAL A 74 -20.52 -12.17 -3.59
N CYS A 75 -19.79 -13.28 -3.53
CA CYS A 75 -18.81 -13.64 -4.57
C CYS A 75 -19.47 -14.03 -5.90
N MET A 76 -20.71 -14.55 -5.87
CA MET A 76 -21.44 -15.01 -7.05
C MET A 76 -22.38 -13.96 -7.64
N ALA A 77 -22.90 -13.03 -6.84
CA ALA A 77 -23.76 -11.94 -7.30
C ALA A 77 -22.95 -10.96 -8.17
N GLU A 78 -23.53 -10.38 -9.19
CA GLU A 78 -22.89 -9.31 -9.98
C GLU A 78 -22.89 -7.99 -9.21
N GLU A 79 -24.02 -7.60 -8.66
CA GLU A 79 -24.24 -6.36 -7.94
C GLU A 79 -24.84 -6.60 -6.53
N PRO A 80 -24.06 -7.15 -5.58
CA PRO A 80 -24.54 -7.28 -4.20
C PRO A 80 -24.69 -5.93 -3.54
N SER A 81 -25.70 -5.76 -2.69
CA SER A 81 -25.90 -4.54 -1.91
C SER A 81 -24.72 -4.26 -0.96
N TYR A 82 -24.57 -3.00 -0.55
CA TYR A 82 -23.49 -2.62 0.38
C TYR A 82 -23.59 -3.35 1.73
N GLU A 83 -24.80 -3.59 2.24
CA GLU A 83 -25.04 -4.32 3.49
C GLU A 83 -24.69 -5.82 3.35
N GLU A 84 -24.97 -6.42 2.21
CA GLU A 84 -24.52 -7.80 1.93
C GLU A 84 -23.00 -7.89 1.88
N LEU A 85 -22.33 -6.92 1.23
CA LEU A 85 -20.88 -6.83 1.22
C LEU A 85 -20.29 -6.68 2.63
N LYS A 86 -20.88 -5.80 3.46
CA LYS A 86 -20.47 -5.59 4.85
C LYS A 86 -20.64 -6.86 5.68
N THR A 87 -21.77 -7.53 5.53
CA THR A 87 -22.08 -8.79 6.23
C THR A 87 -21.11 -9.89 5.81
N ALA A 88 -20.85 -10.06 4.52
CA ALA A 88 -19.94 -11.06 3.99
C ALA A 88 -18.48 -10.78 4.40
N TYR A 89 -18.09 -9.51 4.43
CA TYR A 89 -16.76 -9.08 4.89
C TYR A 89 -16.54 -9.42 6.36
N TYR A 90 -17.52 -9.12 7.22
CA TYR A 90 -17.47 -9.47 8.62
C TYR A 90 -17.44 -10.99 8.84
N GLN A 91 -18.29 -11.73 8.10
CA GLN A 91 -18.33 -13.19 8.14
C GLN A 91 -17.00 -13.82 7.67
N ALA A 92 -16.36 -13.24 6.64
CA ALA A 92 -15.07 -13.70 6.14
C ALA A 92 -13.98 -13.54 7.22
N HIS A 93 -13.97 -12.42 7.95
CA HIS A 93 -13.04 -12.23 9.06
C HIS A 93 -13.30 -13.18 10.23
N GLN A 94 -14.56 -13.56 10.47
CA GLN A 94 -14.91 -14.54 11.51
C GLN A 94 -14.64 -15.99 11.09
N PHE A 95 -14.48 -16.25 9.80
CA PHE A 95 -14.46 -17.59 9.25
C PHE A 95 -13.37 -18.50 9.85
N PRO A 96 -12.13 -18.06 10.11
CA PRO A 96 -11.12 -18.85 10.81
C PRO A 96 -11.57 -19.28 12.24
N LYS A 97 -12.18 -18.36 12.99
CA LYS A 97 -12.73 -18.66 14.32
C LYS A 97 -13.85 -19.69 14.26
N LEU A 98 -14.74 -19.55 13.28
CA LEU A 98 -15.84 -20.49 13.04
C LEU A 98 -15.32 -21.86 12.62
N THR A 99 -14.20 -21.93 11.90
CA THR A 99 -13.53 -23.20 11.56
C THR A 99 -13.06 -23.92 12.83
N GLY A 100 -12.37 -23.21 13.73
CA GLY A 100 -11.99 -23.79 15.02
C GLY A 100 -13.21 -24.33 15.81
N TYR A 101 -14.29 -23.57 15.87
CA TYR A 101 -15.52 -24.01 16.53
C TYR A 101 -16.20 -25.22 15.85
N ARG A 102 -16.14 -25.31 14.50
CA ARG A 102 -16.65 -26.48 13.79
C ARG A 102 -15.90 -27.74 14.16
N ILE A 103 -14.58 -27.65 14.31
CA ILE A 103 -13.76 -28.81 14.67
C ILE A 103 -13.97 -29.21 16.13
N LEU A 104 -13.97 -28.26 17.07
CA LEU A 104 -14.19 -28.55 18.50
C LEU A 104 -15.64 -28.92 18.86
N GLY A 105 -16.59 -28.62 17.99
CA GLY A 105 -17.99 -28.94 18.17
C GLY A 105 -18.47 -30.01 17.19
N PRO A 106 -19.09 -29.60 16.06
CA PRO A 106 -19.71 -30.53 15.10
C PRO A 106 -18.82 -31.68 14.66
N HIS A 107 -17.54 -31.42 14.36
CA HIS A 107 -16.59 -32.43 13.91
C HIS A 107 -16.26 -33.43 15.04
N LEU A 108 -15.85 -32.93 16.21
CA LEU A 108 -15.51 -33.76 17.38
C LEU A 108 -16.71 -34.61 17.82
N PHE A 109 -17.90 -34.02 17.95
CA PHE A 109 -19.11 -34.75 18.36
C PHE A 109 -19.60 -35.70 17.26
N GLY A 110 -19.51 -35.29 15.98
CA GLY A 110 -19.86 -36.15 14.85
C GLY A 110 -18.98 -37.39 14.72
N LEU A 111 -17.74 -37.33 15.18
CA LEU A 111 -16.84 -38.47 15.27
C LEU A 111 -17.08 -39.27 16.57
N SER A 112 -17.05 -38.58 17.72
CA SER A 112 -16.99 -39.28 19.03
C SER A 112 -18.31 -39.93 19.43
N ILE A 113 -19.46 -39.29 19.19
CA ILE A 113 -20.74 -39.83 19.65
C ILE A 113 -21.07 -41.17 18.89
N PRO A 114 -21.03 -41.26 17.57
CA PRO A 114 -21.23 -42.52 16.89
C PRO A 114 -20.21 -43.59 17.28
N ALA A 115 -18.92 -43.20 17.42
CA ALA A 115 -17.87 -44.11 17.82
C ALA A 115 -18.15 -44.74 19.19
N VAL A 116 -18.52 -43.93 20.17
CA VAL A 116 -18.86 -44.41 21.55
C VAL A 116 -20.08 -45.33 21.50
N ILE A 117 -21.18 -44.91 20.86
CA ILE A 117 -22.41 -45.69 20.77
C ILE A 117 -22.15 -47.04 20.10
N LEU A 118 -21.49 -47.05 18.95
CA LEU A 118 -21.20 -48.27 18.23
C LEU A 118 -20.22 -49.18 18.99
N THR A 119 -19.22 -48.63 19.67
CA THR A 119 -18.28 -49.40 20.49
C THR A 119 -19.00 -50.06 21.64
N ILE A 120 -19.86 -49.34 22.40
CA ILE A 120 -20.64 -49.92 23.46
C ILE A 120 -21.58 -51.03 22.95
N PHE A 121 -22.23 -50.80 21.79
CA PHE A 121 -23.12 -51.79 21.16
C PHE A 121 -22.33 -53.03 20.78
N PHE A 122 -21.17 -52.91 20.11
CA PHE A 122 -20.38 -54.04 19.65
C PHE A 122 -19.74 -54.81 20.80
N ILE A 123 -19.37 -54.15 21.91
CA ILE A 123 -18.96 -54.86 23.15
C ILE A 123 -20.11 -55.68 23.72
N ARG A 124 -21.34 -55.15 23.73
CA ARG A 124 -22.50 -55.84 24.30
C ARG A 124 -22.93 -57.07 23.50
N ILE A 125 -22.69 -57.09 22.22
CA ILE A 125 -22.96 -58.22 21.33
C ILE A 125 -21.76 -59.14 21.13
N GLU A 126 -20.71 -58.97 21.95
CA GLU A 126 -19.48 -59.75 21.94
C GLU A 126 -18.72 -59.74 20.59
N LEU A 127 -18.88 -58.69 19.82
CA LEU A 127 -18.19 -58.49 18.56
C LEU A 127 -16.83 -57.82 18.72
N VAL A 128 -16.64 -57.05 19.81
CA VAL A 128 -15.40 -56.37 20.20
C VAL A 128 -15.08 -56.66 21.66
N HIS A 129 -13.82 -57.06 21.91
CA HIS A 129 -13.37 -57.55 23.24
C HIS A 129 -12.38 -56.59 23.87
N ILE A 130 -12.78 -55.30 24.02
CA ILE A 130 -11.96 -54.30 24.69
C ILE A 130 -12.58 -53.80 26.01
N PRO A 131 -11.80 -53.44 27.02
CA PRO A 131 -12.29 -52.88 28.28
C PRO A 131 -13.04 -51.57 28.05
N TYR A 132 -14.14 -51.32 28.79
CA TYR A 132 -14.86 -50.03 28.72
C TYR A 132 -14.00 -48.82 29.04
N ALA A 133 -12.91 -48.94 29.84
CA ALA A 133 -11.98 -47.90 30.15
C ALA A 133 -11.31 -47.30 28.85
N TYR A 134 -11.19 -48.08 27.79
CA TYR A 134 -10.61 -47.59 26.52
C TYR A 134 -11.52 -46.63 25.81
N ILE A 135 -12.80 -46.64 26.02
CA ILE A 135 -13.74 -45.62 25.53
C ILE A 135 -13.41 -44.28 26.14
N LEU A 136 -13.12 -44.19 27.44
CA LEU A 136 -12.72 -42.97 28.10
C LEU A 136 -11.39 -42.44 27.55
N TYR A 137 -10.39 -43.30 27.41
CA TYR A 137 -9.10 -42.93 26.80
C TYR A 137 -9.29 -42.45 25.39
N GLY A 138 -10.12 -43.08 24.56
CA GLY A 138 -10.47 -42.68 23.24
C GLY A 138 -11.11 -41.29 23.16
N ILE A 139 -12.02 -40.95 24.08
CA ILE A 139 -12.64 -39.62 24.17
C ILE A 139 -11.59 -38.55 24.52
N VAL A 140 -10.73 -38.82 25.52
CA VAL A 140 -9.67 -37.88 25.93
C VAL A 140 -8.70 -37.64 24.74
N CYS A 141 -8.31 -38.71 24.05
CA CYS A 141 -7.44 -38.63 22.89
C CYS A 141 -8.12 -37.81 21.76
N ALA A 142 -9.40 -38.06 21.48
CA ALA A 142 -10.16 -37.32 20.46
C ALA A 142 -10.23 -35.82 20.78
N VAL A 143 -10.43 -35.42 22.04
CA VAL A 143 -10.43 -34.02 22.45
C VAL A 143 -9.06 -33.36 22.25
N LEU A 144 -7.98 -34.03 22.61
CA LEU A 144 -6.62 -33.55 22.43
C LEU A 144 -6.28 -33.35 20.94
N ILE A 145 -6.61 -34.35 20.13
CA ILE A 145 -6.41 -34.28 18.65
C ILE A 145 -7.26 -33.19 18.03
N ALA A 146 -8.54 -33.07 18.44
CA ALA A 146 -9.42 -32.02 17.94
C ALA A 146 -8.92 -30.62 18.30
N GLY A 147 -8.35 -30.41 19.49
CA GLY A 147 -7.74 -29.15 19.90
C GLY A 147 -6.58 -28.76 19.00
N MET A 148 -5.67 -29.69 18.75
CA MET A 148 -4.54 -29.49 17.84
C MET A 148 -5.02 -29.24 16.39
N HIS A 149 -5.92 -30.05 15.89
CA HIS A 149 -6.50 -29.91 14.55
C HIS A 149 -7.22 -28.56 14.38
N ALA A 150 -8.00 -28.12 15.37
CA ALA A 150 -8.69 -26.84 15.34
C ALA A 150 -7.73 -25.65 15.21
N MET A 151 -6.59 -25.69 15.88
CA MET A 151 -5.57 -24.62 15.75
C MET A 151 -4.89 -24.62 14.40
N ILE A 152 -4.52 -25.79 13.87
CA ILE A 152 -3.91 -25.93 12.54
C ILE A 152 -4.86 -25.38 11.48
N GLU A 153 -6.13 -25.80 11.51
CA GLU A 153 -7.15 -25.35 10.55
C GLU A 153 -7.50 -23.86 10.72
N TYR A 154 -7.49 -23.33 11.93
CA TYR A 154 -7.62 -21.91 12.18
C TYR A 154 -6.54 -21.11 11.41
N TYR A 155 -5.29 -21.55 11.48
CA TYR A 155 -4.18 -20.87 10.82
C TYR A 155 -4.24 -20.97 9.30
N HIS A 156 -4.52 -22.17 8.77
CA HIS A 156 -4.71 -22.37 7.33
C HIS A 156 -5.86 -21.52 6.78
N THR A 157 -6.97 -21.51 7.50
CA THR A 157 -8.15 -20.71 7.10
C THR A 157 -7.86 -19.22 7.15
N SER A 158 -7.06 -18.76 8.14
CA SER A 158 -6.66 -17.35 8.24
C SER A 158 -5.88 -16.86 7.03
N THR A 159 -5.03 -17.70 6.45
CA THR A 159 -4.31 -17.40 5.21
C THR A 159 -5.20 -17.55 3.98
N ALA A 160 -5.99 -18.63 3.93
CA ALA A 160 -6.86 -18.93 2.76
C ALA A 160 -7.97 -17.88 2.54
N ILE A 161 -8.42 -17.17 3.59
CA ILE A 161 -9.50 -16.17 3.50
C ILE A 161 -9.06 -14.82 2.92
N ILE A 162 -7.75 -14.52 2.91
CA ILE A 162 -7.22 -13.22 2.47
C ILE A 162 -7.67 -12.85 1.04
N PRO A 163 -7.58 -13.73 0.03
CA PRO A 163 -8.05 -13.41 -1.33
C PRO A 163 -9.55 -13.11 -1.40
N ILE A 164 -10.35 -13.70 -0.52
CA ILE A 164 -11.79 -13.41 -0.41
C ILE A 164 -12.03 -12.01 0.14
N LEU A 165 -11.31 -11.64 1.21
CA LEU A 165 -11.38 -10.29 1.79
C LEU A 165 -10.98 -9.23 0.77
N GLU A 166 -9.91 -9.47 0.00
CA GLU A 166 -9.51 -8.60 -1.11
C GLU A 166 -10.60 -8.47 -2.17
N HIS A 167 -11.19 -9.59 -2.58
CA HIS A 167 -12.24 -9.59 -3.60
C HIS A 167 -13.47 -8.81 -3.16
N ILE A 168 -13.94 -9.02 -1.92
CA ILE A 168 -15.08 -8.30 -1.35
C ILE A 168 -14.77 -6.79 -1.24
N GLN A 169 -13.55 -6.44 -0.79
CA GLN A 169 -13.11 -5.05 -0.66
C GLN A 169 -13.03 -4.34 -2.01
N LYS A 170 -12.42 -4.98 -3.03
CA LYS A 170 -12.35 -4.44 -4.41
C LYS A 170 -13.74 -4.22 -4.97
N LYS A 171 -14.67 -5.16 -4.74
CA LYS A 171 -16.05 -5.06 -5.20
C LYS A 171 -16.81 -3.90 -4.53
N SER A 172 -16.63 -3.70 -3.23
CA SER A 172 -17.22 -2.57 -2.50
C SER A 172 -16.68 -1.22 -3.01
N LEU A 173 -15.37 -1.12 -3.27
CA LEU A 173 -14.77 0.07 -3.83
C LEU A 173 -15.26 0.36 -5.26
N HIS A 174 -15.40 -0.67 -6.08
CA HIS A 174 -15.86 -0.53 -7.47
C HIS A 174 -17.32 -0.09 -7.55
N LEU A 175 -18.23 -0.74 -6.79
CA LEU A 175 -19.66 -0.49 -6.88
C LEU A 175 -20.13 0.74 -6.09
N TYR A 176 -19.54 0.99 -4.92
CA TYR A 176 -20.03 1.96 -3.95
C TYR A 176 -19.03 3.05 -3.59
N GLN A 177 -17.78 3.00 -4.11
CA GLN A 177 -16.68 3.91 -3.73
C GLN A 177 -16.46 3.96 -2.20
N LYS A 178 -16.87 2.91 -1.48
CA LYS A 178 -16.79 2.82 -0.03
C LYS A 178 -15.88 1.68 0.40
N LYS A 179 -15.04 1.96 1.40
CA LYS A 179 -14.17 0.97 2.02
C LYS A 179 -14.91 0.26 3.15
N LEU A 180 -14.80 -1.08 3.19
CA LEU A 180 -15.28 -1.88 4.31
C LEU A 180 -14.24 -1.89 5.43
N THR A 181 -14.67 -1.74 6.67
CA THR A 181 -13.83 -1.77 7.86
C THR A 181 -14.47 -2.61 8.94
N LEU A 182 -13.67 -3.14 9.87
CA LEU A 182 -14.16 -3.84 11.05
C LEU A 182 -14.58 -2.90 12.19
N GLU A 183 -14.55 -1.59 11.98
CA GLU A 183 -14.92 -0.57 12.99
C GLU A 183 -14.16 -0.78 14.32
N GLY A 184 -12.90 -1.23 14.26
CA GLY A 184 -12.04 -1.48 15.42
C GLY A 184 -12.36 -2.76 16.20
N LYS A 185 -13.29 -3.59 15.75
CA LYS A 185 -13.61 -4.89 16.40
C LYS A 185 -12.50 -5.89 16.17
N LYS A 186 -11.88 -6.36 17.24
CA LYS A 186 -10.95 -7.50 17.21
C LYS A 186 -11.74 -8.80 17.30
N ILE A 187 -11.42 -9.77 16.45
CA ILE A 187 -12.10 -11.09 16.47
C ILE A 187 -11.37 -12.05 17.40
N ILE A 188 -10.05 -12.16 17.27
CA ILE A 188 -9.18 -12.90 18.18
C ILE A 188 -7.89 -12.12 18.35
N SER A 189 -7.48 -11.85 19.61
CA SER A 189 -6.24 -11.14 19.89
C SER A 189 -5.00 -12.01 19.63
N LEU A 190 -3.86 -11.40 19.31
CA LEU A 190 -2.58 -12.07 19.21
C LEU A 190 -2.23 -12.78 20.53
N LYS A 191 -2.50 -12.13 21.67
CA LYS A 191 -2.31 -12.74 22.99
C LYS A 191 -3.03 -14.09 23.11
N THR A 192 -4.30 -14.14 22.71
CA THR A 192 -5.09 -15.39 22.75
C THR A 192 -4.54 -16.44 21.79
N LYS A 193 -4.12 -16.04 20.58
CA LYS A 193 -3.49 -16.96 19.61
C LYS A 193 -2.22 -17.57 20.19
N PHE A 194 -1.34 -16.76 20.78
CA PHE A 194 -0.10 -17.25 21.40
C PHE A 194 -0.38 -18.16 22.60
N GLN A 195 -1.30 -17.78 23.51
CA GLN A 195 -1.62 -18.59 24.68
C GLN A 195 -2.20 -19.96 24.30
N LEU A 196 -3.16 -19.99 23.36
CA LEU A 196 -3.75 -21.26 22.88
C LEU A 196 -2.72 -22.10 22.16
N SER A 197 -1.85 -21.49 21.32
CA SER A 197 -0.80 -22.22 20.63
C SER A 197 0.22 -22.79 21.59
N ALA A 198 0.68 -22.02 22.58
CA ALA A 198 1.64 -22.50 23.58
C ALA A 198 1.04 -23.67 24.39
N LEU A 199 -0.23 -23.58 24.78
CA LEU A 199 -0.92 -24.64 25.49
C LEU A 199 -1.07 -25.89 24.61
N LEU A 200 -1.62 -25.76 23.40
CA LEU A 200 -1.95 -26.90 22.56
C LEU A 200 -0.70 -27.53 21.94
N PHE A 201 0.21 -26.74 21.37
CA PHE A 201 1.42 -27.27 20.73
C PHE A 201 2.49 -27.69 21.74
N GLY A 202 2.60 -27.00 22.88
CA GLY A 202 3.57 -27.33 23.94
C GLY A 202 3.14 -28.52 24.80
N ALA A 203 1.87 -28.54 25.24
CA ALA A 203 1.38 -29.61 26.10
C ALA A 203 0.98 -30.89 25.33
N PHE A 204 0.61 -30.78 24.05
CA PHE A 204 0.09 -31.89 23.27
C PHE A 204 1.02 -33.13 23.22
N PRO A 205 2.33 -33.01 22.92
CA PRO A 205 3.22 -34.17 22.91
C PRO A 205 3.31 -34.88 24.26
N LEU A 206 3.35 -34.08 25.33
CA LEU A 206 3.44 -34.61 26.71
C LEU A 206 2.16 -35.35 27.13
N LEU A 207 0.98 -34.73 26.82
CA LEU A 207 -0.30 -35.36 27.15
C LEU A 207 -0.55 -36.59 26.30
N LEU A 208 -0.18 -36.55 25.02
CA LEU A 208 -0.30 -37.69 24.11
C LEU A 208 0.57 -38.85 24.58
N PHE A 209 1.84 -38.57 24.90
CA PHE A 209 2.78 -39.56 25.42
C PHE A 209 2.29 -40.16 26.75
N SER A 210 1.86 -39.30 27.71
CA SER A 210 1.33 -39.74 28.97
C SER A 210 0.10 -40.65 28.81
N LEU A 211 -0.86 -40.25 27.98
CA LEU A 211 -2.08 -41.03 27.72
C LEU A 211 -1.74 -42.39 27.05
N ALA A 212 -0.90 -42.39 26.06
CA ALA A 212 -0.48 -43.60 25.37
C ALA A 212 0.31 -44.56 26.31
N THR A 213 1.16 -44.04 27.18
CA THR A 213 1.88 -44.82 28.22
C THR A 213 0.89 -45.41 29.20
N GLN A 214 -0.10 -44.63 29.70
CA GLN A 214 -1.12 -45.11 30.62
C GLN A 214 -1.94 -46.26 30.04
N MET A 215 -2.34 -46.15 28.78
CA MET A 215 -3.07 -47.21 28.06
C MET A 215 -2.26 -48.49 27.97
N ARG A 216 -0.97 -48.39 27.63
CA ARG A 216 -0.11 -49.55 27.52
C ARG A 216 0.19 -50.24 28.86
N LEU A 217 0.44 -49.46 29.91
CA LEU A 217 0.60 -49.98 31.26
C LEU A 217 -0.64 -50.72 31.82
N SER A 218 -1.82 -50.27 31.43
CA SER A 218 -3.08 -50.88 31.84
C SER A 218 -3.33 -52.31 31.28
N GLN A 219 -2.53 -52.73 30.28
CA GLN A 219 -2.66 -54.06 29.65
C GLN A 219 -1.87 -55.16 30.38
N GLY A 220 -1.02 -54.78 31.39
CA GLY A 220 -0.32 -55.75 32.22
C GLY A 220 0.76 -56.56 31.49
N GLU A 221 1.11 -56.24 30.25
CA GLU A 221 2.20 -56.86 29.51
C GLU A 221 3.55 -56.43 30.09
N ALA A 222 4.41 -57.43 30.38
CA ALA A 222 5.84 -57.17 30.67
C ALA A 222 6.47 -56.56 29.43
N LEU A 223 6.68 -55.26 29.40
CA LEU A 223 7.28 -54.52 28.32
C LEU A 223 8.70 -55.04 28.09
N LEU A 224 8.94 -55.69 26.97
CA LEU A 224 10.31 -55.88 26.45
C LEU A 224 10.90 -54.49 26.24
N ILE A 225 11.97 -54.17 26.95
CA ILE A 225 12.60 -52.82 26.99
C ILE A 225 12.87 -52.28 25.58
N GLU A 226 13.29 -53.14 24.67
CA GLU A 226 13.59 -52.74 23.28
C GLU A 226 12.36 -52.24 22.51
N VAL A 227 11.24 -52.91 22.65
CA VAL A 227 9.98 -52.52 21.97
C VAL A 227 9.39 -51.23 22.58
N TYR A 228 9.60 -51.01 23.91
CA TYR A 228 9.18 -49.80 24.57
C TYR A 228 9.88 -48.54 24.03
N TRP A 229 11.21 -48.60 23.85
CA TRP A 229 11.95 -47.43 23.36
C TRP A 229 11.58 -47.06 21.93
N VAL A 230 11.42 -48.03 21.04
CA VAL A 230 10.98 -47.75 19.64
C VAL A 230 9.59 -47.14 19.59
N TRP A 231 8.66 -47.67 20.38
CA TRP A 231 7.31 -47.15 20.48
C TRP A 231 7.28 -45.74 21.08
N SER A 232 7.96 -45.49 22.18
CA SER A 232 8.01 -44.17 22.84
C SER A 232 8.63 -43.10 21.95
N LEU A 233 9.70 -43.46 21.21
CA LEU A 233 10.31 -42.58 20.22
C LEU A 233 9.31 -42.21 19.10
N LEU A 234 8.57 -43.20 18.59
CA LEU A 234 7.53 -42.95 17.56
C LEU A 234 6.47 -41.94 18.04
N VAL A 235 5.94 -42.13 19.26
CA VAL A 235 4.93 -41.23 19.84
C VAL A 235 5.49 -39.81 20.00
N LEU A 236 6.72 -39.69 20.49
CA LEU A 236 7.41 -38.39 20.63
C LEU A 236 7.67 -37.73 19.29
N LEU A 237 8.12 -38.47 18.27
CA LEU A 237 8.36 -37.93 16.93
C LEU A 237 7.08 -37.37 16.32
N VAL A 238 5.96 -38.10 16.42
CA VAL A 238 4.65 -37.63 15.94
C VAL A 238 4.22 -36.37 16.70
N GLY A 239 4.28 -36.37 18.00
CA GLY A 239 3.88 -35.25 18.84
C GLY A 239 4.74 -34.01 18.61
N CYS A 240 6.07 -34.15 18.56
CA CYS A 240 7.00 -33.06 18.28
C CYS A 240 6.85 -32.53 16.86
N GLY A 241 6.66 -33.41 15.86
CA GLY A 241 6.45 -33.03 14.47
C GLY A 241 5.21 -32.14 14.31
N LEU A 242 4.10 -32.51 14.94
CA LEU A 242 2.87 -31.72 14.97
C LEU A 242 3.06 -30.38 15.68
N SER A 243 3.79 -30.35 16.78
CA SER A 243 4.09 -29.12 17.52
C SER A 243 4.97 -28.16 16.71
N LEU A 244 6.01 -28.65 16.04
CA LEU A 244 6.87 -27.87 15.15
C LEU A 244 6.07 -27.32 13.97
N TYR A 245 5.20 -28.12 13.39
CA TYR A 245 4.32 -27.68 12.30
C TYR A 245 3.38 -26.55 12.76
N GLY A 246 2.73 -26.72 13.92
CA GLY A 246 1.88 -25.69 14.49
C GLY A 246 2.65 -24.39 14.84
N ALA A 247 3.86 -24.51 15.38
CA ALA A 247 4.73 -23.37 15.65
C ALA A 247 5.12 -22.63 14.38
N ARG A 248 5.40 -23.36 13.29
CA ARG A 248 5.67 -22.77 11.95
C ARG A 248 4.46 -21.99 11.42
N LEU A 249 3.25 -22.53 11.57
CA LEU A 249 2.03 -21.85 11.18
C LEU A 249 1.79 -20.56 12.00
N LEU A 250 2.00 -20.61 13.32
CA LEU A 250 1.94 -19.44 14.17
C LEU A 250 2.95 -18.37 13.75
N PHE A 251 4.20 -18.78 13.48
CA PHE A 251 5.23 -17.87 12.98
C PHE A 251 4.82 -17.19 11.67
N SER A 252 4.28 -17.95 10.71
CA SER A 252 3.90 -17.38 9.41
C SER A 252 2.82 -16.30 9.53
N ILE A 253 1.83 -16.48 10.42
CA ILE A 253 0.74 -15.50 10.66
C ILE A 253 1.26 -14.20 11.29
N VAL A 254 2.37 -14.25 12.02
CA VAL A 254 3.01 -13.06 12.59
C VAL A 254 3.99 -12.43 11.61
N ALA A 255 4.79 -13.25 10.94
CA ALA A 255 5.82 -12.78 10.02
C ALA A 255 5.24 -12.12 8.75
N GLU A 256 4.16 -12.67 8.20
CA GLU A 256 3.56 -12.17 6.95
C GLU A 256 3.08 -10.70 7.05
N PRO A 257 2.26 -10.29 8.06
CA PRO A 257 1.86 -8.89 8.20
C PRO A 257 3.03 -7.96 8.49
N LEU A 258 4.04 -8.41 9.24
CA LEU A 258 5.26 -7.62 9.52
C LEU A 258 6.07 -7.37 8.25
N ASN A 259 6.32 -8.40 7.46
CA ASN A 259 7.04 -8.27 6.19
C ASN A 259 6.28 -7.37 5.21
N HIS A 260 4.96 -7.55 5.11
CA HIS A 260 4.12 -6.69 4.27
C HIS A 260 4.21 -5.21 4.70
N LEU A 261 4.16 -4.94 6.00
CA LEU A 261 4.29 -3.58 6.52
C LEU A 261 5.70 -3.01 6.28
N HIS A 262 6.75 -3.82 6.49
CA HIS A 262 8.13 -3.45 6.23
C HIS A 262 8.34 -3.01 4.77
N ASP A 263 7.85 -3.79 3.81
CA ASP A 263 7.94 -3.46 2.38
C ASP A 263 7.26 -2.13 2.04
N LYS A 264 6.11 -1.84 2.69
CA LYS A 264 5.43 -0.55 2.50
C LYS A 264 6.18 0.62 3.16
N MET A 265 6.77 0.40 4.34
CA MET A 265 7.61 1.39 5.02
C MET A 265 8.84 1.76 4.19
N LYS A 266 9.48 0.78 3.55
CA LYS A 266 10.61 1.02 2.64
C LYS A 266 10.24 1.94 1.49
N LYS A 267 9.07 1.73 0.86
CA LYS A 267 8.57 2.62 -0.20
C LYS A 267 8.31 4.05 0.29
N VAL A 268 7.80 4.19 1.52
CA VAL A 268 7.62 5.53 2.14
C VAL A 268 8.97 6.20 2.39
N GLN A 269 9.99 5.45 2.83
CA GLN A 269 11.34 5.95 2.99
C GLN A 269 11.96 6.44 1.66
N GLU A 270 11.61 5.78 0.54
CA GLU A 270 12.00 6.18 -0.82
C GLU A 270 11.18 7.39 -1.35
N GLY A 271 10.35 8.02 -0.51
CA GLY A 271 9.54 9.19 -0.88
C GLY A 271 8.21 8.87 -1.57
N ASN A 272 7.83 7.60 -1.67
CA ASN A 272 6.54 7.23 -2.25
C ASN A 272 5.44 7.23 -1.18
N PHE A 273 4.66 8.31 -1.11
CA PHE A 273 3.51 8.44 -0.19
C PHE A 273 2.17 7.96 -0.79
N ASP A 274 2.18 7.37 -1.98
CA ASP A 274 0.97 6.77 -2.59
C ASP A 274 0.77 5.30 -2.20
N VAL A 275 1.62 4.78 -1.33
CA VAL A 275 1.53 3.42 -0.83
C VAL A 275 0.49 3.27 0.27
N ARG A 276 -0.13 2.10 0.32
CA ARG A 276 -1.07 1.73 1.38
C ARG A 276 -0.86 0.27 1.77
N ALA A 277 -0.84 0.00 3.07
CA ALA A 277 -0.84 -1.37 3.59
C ALA A 277 -2.28 -1.90 3.64
N ALA A 278 -2.45 -3.17 3.29
CA ALA A 278 -3.75 -3.82 3.23
C ALA A 278 -4.29 -4.16 4.63
N GLU A 279 -5.57 -3.91 4.87
CA GLU A 279 -6.24 -4.06 6.17
C GLU A 279 -7.05 -5.37 6.23
N TYR A 280 -6.37 -6.52 6.03
CA TYR A 280 -7.02 -7.85 6.01
C TYR A 280 -6.96 -8.58 7.36
N TYR A 281 -6.36 -7.95 8.37
CA TYR A 281 -6.16 -8.57 9.68
C TYR A 281 -7.26 -8.17 10.65
N SER A 282 -7.61 -9.08 11.55
CA SER A 282 -8.67 -8.91 12.55
C SER A 282 -8.17 -8.90 14.00
N ASP A 283 -6.88 -8.72 14.18
CA ASP A 283 -6.16 -8.66 15.44
C ASP A 283 -5.45 -7.30 15.61
N GLU A 284 -4.41 -7.23 16.47
CA GLU A 284 -3.64 -6.03 16.76
C GLU A 284 -2.93 -5.46 15.52
N PHE A 285 -2.61 -6.28 14.53
CA PHE A 285 -2.04 -5.81 13.25
C PHE A 285 -2.98 -4.86 12.50
N SER A 286 -4.29 -5.04 12.63
CA SER A 286 -5.27 -4.11 12.04
C SER A 286 -5.07 -2.68 12.55
N GLN A 287 -4.83 -2.49 13.85
CA GLN A 287 -4.60 -1.17 14.43
C GLN A 287 -3.27 -0.57 13.97
N THR A 288 -2.20 -1.39 13.95
CA THR A 288 -0.88 -0.96 13.48
C THR A 288 -0.92 -0.53 12.01
N ILE A 289 -1.56 -1.31 11.15
CA ILE A 289 -1.72 -1.00 9.72
C ILE A 289 -2.57 0.25 9.52
N ASN A 290 -3.64 0.43 10.28
CA ASN A 290 -4.43 1.66 10.24
C ASN A 290 -3.61 2.88 10.65
N GLY A 291 -2.85 2.79 11.74
CA GLY A 291 -1.94 3.85 12.18
C GLY A 291 -0.91 4.21 11.10
N PHE A 292 -0.30 3.20 10.48
CA PHE A 292 0.62 3.40 9.34
C PHE A 292 -0.07 4.11 8.17
N ASN A 293 -1.24 3.65 7.75
CA ASN A 293 -1.98 4.27 6.63
C ASN A 293 -2.38 5.73 6.93
N HIS A 294 -2.75 6.04 8.17
CA HIS A 294 -3.03 7.42 8.61
C HIS A 294 -1.78 8.29 8.58
N MET A 295 -0.64 7.75 9.05
CA MET A 295 0.64 8.46 9.01
C MET A 295 1.06 8.78 7.56
N VAL A 296 1.00 7.81 6.65
CA VAL A 296 1.34 8.00 5.23
C VAL A 296 0.43 9.05 4.58
N LYS A 297 -0.88 9.01 4.86
CA LYS A 297 -1.82 10.04 4.39
C LYS A 297 -1.46 11.43 4.93
N GLY A 298 -1.07 11.52 6.20
CA GLY A 298 -0.62 12.78 6.81
C GLY A 298 0.65 13.32 6.15
N LEU A 299 1.64 12.44 5.86
CA LEU A 299 2.85 12.82 5.14
C LEU A 299 2.55 13.34 3.74
N LYS A 300 1.70 12.63 2.97
CA LYS A 300 1.27 13.08 1.64
C LYS A 300 0.58 14.44 1.68
N THR A 301 -0.32 14.64 2.65
CA THR A 301 -0.99 15.93 2.82
C THR A 301 -0.01 17.05 3.13
N ARG A 302 0.98 16.80 4.01
CA ARG A 302 2.04 17.77 4.33
C ARG A 302 2.90 18.10 3.11
N GLU A 303 3.27 17.11 2.31
CA GLU A 303 4.01 17.32 1.07
C GLU A 303 3.26 18.26 0.12
N VAL A 304 1.96 18.02 -0.10
CA VAL A 304 1.12 18.86 -0.95
C VAL A 304 1.05 20.29 -0.40
N ILE A 305 0.80 20.44 0.92
CA ILE A 305 0.74 21.75 1.56
C ILE A 305 2.08 22.47 1.47
N ASN A 306 3.20 21.79 1.72
CA ASN A 306 4.53 22.40 1.62
C ASN A 306 4.79 22.89 0.19
N ASN A 307 4.47 22.11 -0.82
CA ASN A 307 4.64 22.52 -2.22
C ASN A 307 3.79 23.76 -2.54
N GLN A 308 2.54 23.81 -2.06
CA GLN A 308 1.68 24.98 -2.23
C GLN A 308 2.22 26.22 -1.49
N LEU A 309 2.76 26.03 -0.28
CA LEU A 309 3.40 27.13 0.48
C LEU A 309 4.62 27.68 -0.23
N TYR A 310 5.48 26.82 -0.78
CA TYR A 310 6.63 27.26 -1.56
C TYR A 310 6.21 28.05 -2.80
N GLU A 311 5.25 27.56 -3.58
CA GLU A 311 4.75 28.30 -4.75
C GLU A 311 4.18 29.66 -4.35
N SER A 312 3.33 29.72 -3.31
CA SER A 312 2.77 30.97 -2.79
C SER A 312 3.83 31.92 -2.27
N PHE A 313 4.87 31.40 -1.62
CA PHE A 313 5.99 32.21 -1.13
C PHE A 313 6.74 32.89 -2.28
N PHE A 314 7.09 32.15 -3.33
CA PHE A 314 7.78 32.72 -4.50
C PHE A 314 6.91 33.76 -5.21
N GLU A 315 5.61 33.51 -5.39
CA GLU A 315 4.68 34.47 -5.98
C GLU A 315 4.54 35.71 -5.13
N THR A 316 4.50 35.56 -3.80
CA THR A 316 4.41 36.73 -2.88
C THR A 316 5.67 37.58 -2.94
N LEU A 317 6.86 36.97 -2.97
CA LEU A 317 8.13 37.69 -3.15
C LEU A 317 8.18 38.44 -4.45
N ALA A 318 7.81 37.78 -5.56
CA ALA A 318 7.72 38.41 -6.89
C ALA A 318 6.75 39.60 -6.89
N THR A 319 5.54 39.42 -6.37
CA THR A 319 4.51 40.47 -6.30
C THR A 319 4.96 41.63 -5.40
N THR A 320 5.67 41.35 -4.29
CA THR A 320 6.18 42.38 -3.39
C THR A 320 7.26 43.23 -4.08
N LEU A 321 8.12 42.56 -4.87
CA LEU A 321 9.13 43.27 -5.66
C LEU A 321 8.50 44.10 -6.76
N ASP A 322 7.52 43.50 -7.50
CA ASP A 322 6.76 44.20 -8.53
C ASP A 322 6.00 45.41 -7.98
N ALA A 323 5.51 45.34 -6.73
CA ALA A 323 4.84 46.49 -6.05
C ALA A 323 5.80 47.64 -5.71
N ARG A 324 7.11 47.36 -5.49
CA ARG A 324 8.13 48.42 -5.27
C ARG A 324 8.47 49.14 -6.58
N ASP A 325 8.57 48.42 -7.67
CA ASP A 325 8.76 48.93 -9.02
C ASP A 325 7.37 49.12 -9.64
N SER A 326 6.80 50.35 -9.51
CA SER A 326 5.43 50.66 -9.94
C SER A 326 5.11 50.37 -11.39
N TYR A 327 6.10 49.93 -12.19
CA TYR A 327 6.03 49.60 -13.60
C TYR A 327 5.80 48.10 -13.88
N THR A 328 5.92 47.28 -12.83
CA THR A 328 6.05 45.81 -13.01
C THR A 328 4.91 45.00 -12.39
N ALA A 329 3.76 45.59 -12.08
CA ALA A 329 2.64 44.85 -11.48
C ALA A 329 2.29 43.57 -12.29
N GLY A 330 2.55 42.39 -11.69
CA GLY A 330 2.34 41.08 -12.29
C GLY A 330 3.31 40.71 -13.41
N HIS A 331 4.36 41.49 -13.64
CA HIS A 331 5.41 41.22 -14.63
C HIS A 331 6.09 39.87 -14.38
N SER A 332 6.61 39.67 -13.18
CA SER A 332 7.37 38.45 -12.82
C SER A 332 6.52 37.17 -13.00
N VAL A 333 5.21 37.24 -12.72
CA VAL A 333 4.29 36.11 -12.95
C VAL A 333 4.12 35.83 -14.44
N ARG A 334 3.86 36.87 -15.26
CA ARG A 334 3.71 36.71 -16.71
C ARG A 334 4.99 36.20 -17.37
N VAL A 335 6.16 36.74 -16.99
CA VAL A 335 7.47 36.26 -17.48
C VAL A 335 7.67 34.77 -17.16
N ALA A 336 7.35 34.38 -15.93
CA ALA A 336 7.43 32.96 -15.51
C ALA A 336 6.48 32.06 -16.34
N GLU A 337 5.25 32.53 -16.62
CA GLU A 337 4.29 31.80 -17.45
C GLU A 337 4.81 31.66 -18.90
N TYR A 338 5.26 32.76 -19.53
CA TYR A 338 5.83 32.72 -20.87
C TYR A 338 7.06 31.81 -20.96
N ALA A 339 7.94 31.88 -19.97
CA ALA A 339 9.12 31.03 -19.92
C ALA A 339 8.75 29.53 -19.83
N VAL A 340 7.74 29.17 -19.04
CA VAL A 340 7.24 27.79 -18.95
C VAL A 340 6.69 27.31 -20.30
N GLU A 341 5.96 28.15 -21.03
CA GLU A 341 5.45 27.77 -22.35
C GLU A 341 6.56 27.56 -23.39
N ILE A 342 7.59 28.41 -23.38
CA ILE A 342 8.80 28.18 -24.16
C ILE A 342 9.47 26.87 -23.76
N GLY A 343 9.61 26.62 -22.45
CA GLY A 343 10.21 25.40 -21.92
C GLY A 343 9.46 24.13 -22.30
N LYS A 344 8.11 24.15 -22.32
CA LYS A 344 7.29 23.02 -22.81
C LYS A 344 7.60 22.71 -24.28
N LYS A 345 7.65 23.73 -25.13
CA LYS A 345 8.00 23.58 -26.54
C LYS A 345 9.45 23.09 -26.73
N ALA A 346 10.35 23.47 -25.84
CA ALA A 346 11.72 22.99 -25.79
C ALA A 346 11.88 21.55 -25.28
N GLY A 347 10.79 20.91 -24.80
CA GLY A 347 10.82 19.53 -24.32
C GLY A 347 11.40 19.38 -22.91
N LEU A 348 11.35 20.41 -22.08
CA LEU A 348 11.84 20.35 -20.71
C LEU A 348 10.98 19.40 -19.85
N THR A 349 11.63 18.69 -18.93
CA THR A 349 10.95 17.82 -17.97
C THR A 349 10.08 18.61 -16.99
N LYS A 350 9.13 17.96 -16.34
CA LYS A 350 8.25 18.59 -15.34
C LYS A 350 9.05 19.29 -14.23
N GLU A 351 10.14 18.67 -13.77
CA GLU A 351 11.03 19.26 -12.76
C GLU A 351 11.73 20.51 -13.28
N GLN A 352 12.26 20.47 -14.49
CA GLN A 352 12.90 21.61 -15.12
C GLN A 352 11.91 22.77 -15.36
N LEU A 353 10.66 22.48 -15.74
CA LEU A 353 9.62 23.50 -15.90
C LEU A 353 9.26 24.18 -14.57
N GLN A 354 9.18 23.42 -13.47
CA GLN A 354 8.98 23.98 -12.13
C GLN A 354 10.14 24.88 -11.71
N THR A 355 11.37 24.45 -11.96
CA THR A 355 12.57 25.24 -11.69
C THR A 355 12.59 26.52 -12.52
N LEU A 356 12.30 26.44 -13.83
CA LEU A 356 12.21 27.57 -14.73
C LEU A 356 11.14 28.58 -14.29
N ARG A 357 9.96 28.11 -13.84
CA ARG A 357 8.91 28.96 -13.32
C ARG A 357 9.38 29.76 -12.10
N LYS A 358 10.05 29.10 -11.15
CA LYS A 358 10.62 29.75 -9.95
C LYS A 358 11.71 30.75 -10.34
N THR A 359 12.55 30.40 -11.31
CA THR A 359 13.59 31.29 -11.84
C THR A 359 12.95 32.55 -12.45
N GLY A 360 11.88 32.40 -13.23
CA GLY A 360 11.13 33.52 -13.81
C GLY A 360 10.49 34.43 -12.76
N LEU A 361 9.90 33.84 -11.69
CA LEU A 361 9.34 34.62 -10.58
C LEU A 361 10.38 35.45 -9.86
N LEU A 362 11.62 34.97 -9.76
CA LEU A 362 12.70 35.61 -8.99
C LEU A 362 13.79 36.26 -9.86
N HIS A 363 13.64 36.33 -11.19
CA HIS A 363 14.70 36.80 -12.08
C HIS A 363 15.18 38.21 -11.72
N ASP A 364 14.24 39.03 -11.27
CA ASP A 364 14.43 40.42 -10.90
C ASP A 364 14.65 40.68 -9.38
N ILE A 365 14.77 39.61 -8.56
CA ILE A 365 14.84 39.76 -7.09
C ILE A 365 15.98 40.71 -6.63
N GLY A 366 17.04 40.82 -7.39
CA GLY A 366 18.15 41.71 -7.10
C GLY A 366 17.83 43.18 -7.24
N LYS A 367 16.73 43.60 -7.85
CA LYS A 367 16.28 45.01 -7.87
C LYS A 367 16.04 45.56 -6.46
N ILE A 368 15.83 44.69 -5.48
CA ILE A 368 15.71 45.10 -4.08
C ILE A 368 16.99 45.82 -3.57
N GLY A 369 18.15 45.51 -4.15
CA GLY A 369 19.44 46.13 -3.83
C GLY A 369 19.73 47.40 -4.63
N VAL A 370 18.90 47.78 -5.61
CA VAL A 370 19.06 49.00 -6.39
C VAL A 370 18.47 50.19 -5.60
N PRO A 371 19.18 51.36 -5.49
CA PRO A 371 18.66 52.53 -4.80
C PRO A 371 17.37 53.07 -5.43
N ASP A 372 16.42 53.56 -4.60
CA ASP A 372 15.08 54.02 -5.05
C ASP A 372 15.17 55.24 -5.99
N ASP A 373 16.10 56.15 -5.79
CA ASP A 373 16.37 57.30 -6.63
C ASP A 373 16.79 56.93 -8.06
N VAL A 374 17.36 55.74 -8.24
CA VAL A 374 17.73 55.19 -9.55
C VAL A 374 16.59 54.33 -10.10
N LEU A 375 16.03 53.43 -9.31
CA LEU A 375 14.98 52.49 -9.74
C LEU A 375 13.69 53.21 -10.13
N LEU A 376 13.28 54.23 -9.36
CA LEU A 376 12.03 54.96 -9.52
C LEU A 376 12.20 56.27 -10.29
N LYS A 377 13.35 56.50 -10.91
CA LYS A 377 13.65 57.74 -11.61
C LYS A 377 12.74 57.98 -12.80
N ASN A 378 12.07 59.13 -12.78
CA ASN A 378 11.26 59.58 -13.89
C ASN A 378 12.14 60.27 -14.95
N GLY A 379 12.55 59.54 -15.98
CA GLY A 379 13.35 60.10 -17.08
C GLY A 379 14.47 59.20 -17.56
N ARG A 380 15.40 59.76 -18.36
CA ARG A 380 16.56 59.01 -18.86
C ARG A 380 17.57 58.82 -17.72
N LEU A 381 18.07 57.58 -17.60
CA LEU A 381 19.14 57.24 -16.69
C LEU A 381 20.50 57.79 -17.22
N THR A 382 21.38 58.20 -16.33
CA THR A 382 22.78 58.41 -16.66
C THR A 382 23.49 57.08 -16.88
N GLU A 383 24.71 57.08 -17.38
CA GLU A 383 25.49 55.84 -17.55
C GLU A 383 25.78 55.16 -16.23
N GLU A 384 26.03 55.93 -15.13
CA GLU A 384 26.28 55.43 -13.81
C GLU A 384 25.01 54.79 -13.19
N GLU A 385 23.89 55.46 -13.35
CA GLU A 385 22.59 54.96 -12.88
C GLU A 385 22.20 53.66 -13.66
N PHE A 386 22.42 53.62 -14.96
CA PHE A 386 22.20 52.44 -15.76
C PHE A 386 23.08 51.25 -15.34
N LYS A 387 24.38 51.50 -15.06
CA LYS A 387 25.28 50.49 -14.49
C LYS A 387 24.80 49.99 -13.15
N SER A 388 24.21 50.83 -12.30
CA SER A 388 23.61 50.42 -11.02
C SER A 388 22.47 49.46 -11.23
N ILE A 389 21.58 49.69 -12.21
CA ILE A 389 20.52 48.76 -12.56
C ILE A 389 21.07 47.43 -13.11
N GLN A 390 22.13 47.50 -13.95
CA GLN A 390 22.78 46.32 -14.53
C GLN A 390 23.36 45.35 -13.46
N LEU A 391 23.51 45.77 -12.23
CA LEU A 391 23.97 44.91 -11.12
C LEU A 391 22.89 44.02 -10.55
N HIS A 392 21.59 44.25 -10.83
CA HIS A 392 20.54 43.44 -10.20
C HIS A 392 20.66 41.93 -10.44
N PRO A 393 21.15 41.38 -11.59
CA PRO A 393 21.34 39.93 -11.72
C PRO A 393 22.42 39.40 -10.74
N VAL A 394 23.46 40.18 -10.47
CA VAL A 394 24.52 39.84 -9.51
C VAL A 394 23.98 39.91 -8.09
N LEU A 395 23.27 40.97 -7.74
CA LEU A 395 22.63 41.12 -6.44
C LEU A 395 21.57 40.03 -6.21
N GLY A 396 20.86 39.66 -7.26
CA GLY A 396 19.90 38.54 -7.23
C GLY A 396 20.56 37.21 -6.90
N GLU A 397 21.70 36.89 -7.51
CA GLU A 397 22.50 35.73 -7.14
C GLU A 397 22.95 35.80 -5.67
N GLU A 398 23.45 36.93 -5.21
CA GLU A 398 23.90 37.12 -3.83
C GLU A 398 22.73 36.86 -2.84
N ILE A 399 21.56 37.40 -3.10
CA ILE A 399 20.36 37.17 -2.27
C ILE A 399 19.98 35.70 -2.25
N LEU A 400 19.91 35.04 -3.42
CA LEU A 400 19.52 33.64 -3.50
C LEU A 400 20.50 32.71 -2.77
N ARG A 401 21.80 33.03 -2.77
CA ARG A 401 22.82 32.27 -2.03
C ARG A 401 22.65 32.32 -0.52
N THR A 402 21.94 33.31 0.04
CA THR A 402 21.68 33.41 1.50
C THR A 402 20.56 32.47 1.94
N ILE A 403 19.73 31.96 1.03
CA ILE A 403 18.57 31.15 1.37
C ILE A 403 19.00 29.71 1.66
N GLN A 404 18.46 29.10 2.73
CA GLN A 404 18.71 27.71 3.11
C GLN A 404 17.43 26.88 2.93
N PRO A 405 17.53 25.63 2.50
CA PRO A 405 18.75 24.91 2.08
C PRO A 405 19.25 25.37 0.69
N ALA A 406 20.57 25.46 0.54
CA ALA A 406 21.24 26.00 -0.67
C ALA A 406 20.82 25.26 -1.96
N ASP A 407 20.67 23.94 -1.91
CA ASP A 407 20.33 23.07 -3.05
C ASP A 407 19.07 23.52 -3.80
N LEU A 408 18.12 24.16 -3.09
CA LEU A 408 16.88 24.66 -3.69
C LEU A 408 17.11 25.87 -4.60
N MET A 409 18.10 26.70 -4.29
CA MET A 409 18.35 27.96 -4.98
C MET A 409 19.45 27.84 -6.04
N GLU A 410 20.41 26.91 -5.87
CA GLU A 410 21.52 26.71 -6.80
C GLU A 410 21.05 26.50 -8.26
N LYS A 411 19.93 25.81 -8.44
CA LYS A 411 19.34 25.54 -9.77
C LYS A 411 18.74 26.79 -10.42
N LEU A 412 18.37 27.82 -9.63
CA LEU A 412 17.76 29.07 -10.10
C LEU A 412 18.81 30.10 -10.50
N ILE A 413 19.91 30.15 -9.75
CA ILE A 413 20.97 31.17 -9.85
C ILE A 413 21.48 31.38 -11.30
N PRO A 414 21.81 30.34 -12.07
CA PRO A 414 22.31 30.56 -13.43
C PRO A 414 21.32 31.31 -14.34
N GLY A 415 20.02 31.03 -14.19
CA GLY A 415 18.99 31.73 -14.96
C GLY A 415 18.79 33.17 -14.50
N VAL A 416 18.75 33.41 -13.16
CA VAL A 416 18.63 34.76 -12.58
C VAL A 416 19.82 35.64 -12.94
N ARG A 417 21.05 35.11 -12.88
CA ARG A 417 22.25 35.87 -13.21
C ARG A 417 22.33 36.22 -14.70
N SER A 418 21.83 35.35 -15.62
CA SER A 418 22.08 35.45 -17.04
C SER A 418 20.89 35.88 -17.91
N HIS A 419 19.74 36.28 -17.32
CA HIS A 419 18.55 36.59 -18.12
C HIS A 419 18.68 37.87 -18.97
N HIS A 420 19.69 38.71 -18.75
CA HIS A 420 20.03 39.85 -19.57
C HIS A 420 21.27 39.64 -20.45
N GLU A 421 21.77 38.41 -20.54
CA GLU A 421 22.79 38.07 -21.52
C GLU A 421 22.22 38.01 -22.94
N ARG A 422 23.06 38.35 -23.91
CA ARG A 422 22.69 38.39 -25.32
C ARG A 422 23.51 37.37 -26.09
N ILE A 423 22.93 36.79 -27.10
CA ILE A 423 23.61 35.78 -27.93
C ILE A 423 24.89 36.36 -28.59
N ASP A 424 24.89 37.64 -28.94
CA ASP A 424 26.02 38.36 -29.52
C ASP A 424 27.11 38.77 -28.53
N GLY A 425 26.94 38.53 -27.22
CA GLY A 425 27.85 38.92 -26.14
C GLY A 425 27.75 40.39 -25.72
N GLY A 426 26.79 41.15 -26.27
CA GLY A 426 26.53 42.55 -25.89
C GLY A 426 25.65 42.68 -24.62
N GLY A 427 25.38 41.58 -23.92
CA GLY A 427 24.59 41.55 -22.69
C GLY A 427 25.37 41.84 -21.43
N TYR A 428 24.75 41.58 -20.25
CA TYR A 428 25.35 41.75 -18.93
C TYR A 428 24.78 40.67 -17.97
N PRO A 429 25.46 40.37 -16.85
CA PRO A 429 26.68 41.03 -16.30
C PRO A 429 27.99 40.45 -16.85
N ASP A 430 28.00 39.19 -17.30
CA ASP A 430 29.21 38.42 -17.62
C ASP A 430 29.61 38.47 -19.10
N ARG A 431 28.78 39.07 -19.95
CA ARG A 431 28.92 39.15 -21.40
C ARG A 431 29.13 37.80 -22.09
N LEU A 432 28.32 36.84 -21.64
CA LEU A 432 28.34 35.49 -22.20
C LEU A 432 27.82 35.48 -23.63
N MET A 433 28.35 34.56 -24.47
CA MET A 433 28.07 34.49 -25.90
C MET A 433 27.53 33.11 -26.26
N GLY A 434 26.47 33.05 -27.03
CA GLY A 434 25.94 31.83 -27.63
C GLY A 434 25.63 30.74 -26.60
N ASP A 435 26.27 29.58 -26.77
CA ASP A 435 26.02 28.41 -25.92
C ASP A 435 26.59 28.53 -24.47
N LYS A 436 27.38 29.54 -24.20
CA LYS A 436 27.84 29.80 -22.83
C LYS A 436 26.75 30.39 -21.93
N ILE A 437 25.68 30.94 -22.52
CA ILE A 437 24.55 31.45 -21.76
C ILE A 437 23.73 30.26 -21.23
N PRO A 438 23.47 30.20 -19.91
CA PRO A 438 22.64 29.15 -19.29
C PRO A 438 21.26 29.07 -19.96
N LEU A 439 20.75 27.84 -20.09
CA LEU A 439 19.48 27.53 -20.74
C LEU A 439 18.31 28.40 -20.25
N PHE A 440 18.15 28.52 -18.94
CA PHE A 440 17.07 29.32 -18.34
C PHE A 440 17.24 30.82 -18.58
N GLY A 441 18.48 31.31 -18.65
CA GLY A 441 18.77 32.68 -19.01
C GLY A 441 18.32 33.01 -20.45
N LYS A 442 18.64 32.14 -21.44
CA LYS A 442 18.20 32.29 -22.81
C LYS A 442 16.66 32.33 -22.95
N ILE A 443 15.94 31.46 -22.18
CA ILE A 443 14.48 31.38 -22.22
C ILE A 443 13.87 32.64 -21.56
N LEU A 444 14.39 33.03 -20.42
CA LEU A 444 13.91 34.22 -19.69
C LEU A 444 14.13 35.50 -20.46
N ALA A 445 15.27 35.65 -21.14
CA ALA A 445 15.54 36.83 -21.98
C ALA A 445 14.45 37.06 -23.03
N VAL A 446 13.92 36.03 -23.66
CA VAL A 446 12.80 36.12 -24.61
C VAL A 446 11.51 36.49 -23.94
N ALA A 447 11.17 35.82 -22.83
CA ALA A 447 9.95 36.03 -22.06
C ALA A 447 9.87 37.44 -21.47
N ASP A 448 10.94 37.88 -20.81
CA ASP A 448 11.08 39.21 -20.21
C ASP A 448 10.98 40.32 -21.26
N ALA A 449 11.74 40.20 -22.36
CA ALA A 449 11.68 41.19 -23.46
C ALA A 449 10.28 41.35 -24.04
N PHE A 450 9.55 40.23 -24.20
CA PHE A 450 8.16 40.27 -24.69
C PHE A 450 7.22 40.98 -23.72
N ASP A 451 7.27 40.62 -22.40
CA ASP A 451 6.46 41.29 -21.41
C ASP A 451 6.79 42.76 -21.30
N ALA A 452 8.07 43.11 -21.27
CA ALA A 452 8.51 44.50 -21.23
C ALA A 452 8.05 45.34 -22.45
N MET A 453 7.88 44.72 -23.65
CA MET A 453 7.36 45.40 -24.83
C MET A 453 5.84 45.52 -24.82
N THR A 454 5.11 44.56 -24.30
CA THR A 454 3.65 44.47 -24.37
C THR A 454 2.92 45.04 -23.19
N SER A 455 3.58 45.21 -22.06
CA SER A 455 3.03 45.80 -20.85
C SER A 455 3.01 47.35 -20.92
N ASP A 456 1.92 47.95 -20.40
CA ASP A 456 1.80 49.39 -20.24
C ASP A 456 2.82 49.92 -19.21
N ARG A 457 3.49 51.01 -19.55
CA ARG A 457 4.39 51.71 -18.65
C ARG A 457 3.91 53.15 -18.49
N PRO A 458 4.15 53.87 -17.38
CA PRO A 458 3.59 55.22 -17.13
C PRO A 458 3.84 56.23 -18.23
N TYR A 459 4.92 56.00 -19.01
CA TYR A 459 5.31 56.92 -20.08
C TYR A 459 5.11 56.34 -21.49
N ARG A 460 4.63 55.08 -21.59
CA ARG A 460 4.47 54.40 -22.88
C ARG A 460 3.43 53.29 -22.77
N LEU A 461 2.42 53.36 -23.61
CA LEU A 461 1.48 52.26 -23.84
C LEU A 461 2.25 51.02 -24.37
N GLY A 462 1.86 49.86 -23.93
CA GLY A 462 2.40 48.59 -24.44
C GLY A 462 2.20 48.48 -25.95
N MET A 463 3.17 47.85 -26.62
CA MET A 463 3.04 47.58 -28.04
C MET A 463 2.00 46.48 -28.27
N SER A 464 1.42 46.47 -29.47
CA SER A 464 0.63 45.31 -29.89
C SER A 464 1.50 44.04 -29.92
N GLN A 465 0.90 42.92 -29.57
CA GLN A 465 1.56 41.61 -29.61
C GLN A 465 2.24 41.35 -30.93
N LYS A 466 1.58 41.70 -32.07
CA LYS A 466 2.13 41.53 -33.39
C LYS A 466 3.45 42.30 -33.59
N LYS A 467 3.53 43.56 -33.08
CA LYS A 467 4.74 44.39 -33.17
C LYS A 467 5.85 43.83 -32.28
N ALA A 468 5.54 43.37 -31.05
CA ALA A 468 6.52 42.78 -30.15
C ALA A 468 7.11 41.46 -30.73
N LEU A 469 6.28 40.60 -31.30
CA LEU A 469 6.75 39.39 -31.97
C LEU A 469 7.65 39.68 -33.21
N GLN A 470 7.37 40.76 -33.92
CA GLN A 470 8.22 41.20 -35.03
C GLN A 470 9.61 41.65 -34.54
N ILE A 471 9.69 42.42 -33.46
CA ILE A 471 10.94 42.85 -32.81
C ILE A 471 11.74 41.64 -32.32
N LEU A 472 11.09 40.67 -31.66
CA LEU A 472 11.74 39.41 -31.26
C LEU A 472 12.34 38.67 -32.48
N LYS A 473 11.60 38.61 -33.59
CA LYS A 473 12.06 37.97 -34.82
C LYS A 473 13.27 38.71 -35.43
N GLU A 474 13.27 40.03 -35.43
CA GLU A 474 14.37 40.84 -35.93
C GLU A 474 15.63 40.74 -35.08
N GLY A 475 15.50 40.62 -33.75
CA GLY A 475 16.61 40.45 -32.82
C GLY A 475 17.08 39.01 -32.65
N SER A 476 16.42 38.06 -33.28
CA SER A 476 16.77 36.63 -33.25
C SER A 476 18.19 36.39 -33.83
N GLY A 477 19.01 35.66 -33.06
CA GLY A 477 20.41 35.38 -33.44
C GLY A 477 21.39 36.49 -33.05
N THR A 478 20.93 37.64 -32.57
CA THR A 478 21.76 38.71 -32.02
C THR A 478 21.44 38.95 -30.53
N GLN A 479 20.24 39.41 -30.25
CA GLN A 479 19.82 39.62 -28.84
C GLN A 479 19.36 38.31 -28.19
N TRP A 480 18.52 37.54 -28.88
CA TRP A 480 17.86 36.36 -28.36
C TRP A 480 18.22 35.11 -29.16
N ASP A 481 18.12 33.96 -28.46
CA ASP A 481 18.34 32.66 -29.07
C ASP A 481 17.24 32.34 -30.10
N PRO A 482 17.61 32.01 -31.34
CA PRO A 482 16.67 31.79 -32.45
C PRO A 482 15.66 30.67 -32.14
N GLN A 483 16.07 29.64 -31.43
CA GLN A 483 15.22 28.49 -31.12
C GLN A 483 14.11 28.89 -30.18
N PHE A 484 14.40 29.63 -29.11
CA PHE A 484 13.41 30.06 -28.13
C PHE A 484 12.49 31.16 -28.63
N VAL A 485 12.99 32.06 -29.46
CA VAL A 485 12.16 33.02 -30.21
C VAL A 485 11.16 32.29 -31.10
N LYS A 486 11.59 31.26 -31.84
CA LYS A 486 10.72 30.46 -32.70
C LYS A 486 9.63 29.76 -31.87
N TYR A 487 9.98 29.08 -30.76
CA TYR A 487 9.04 28.39 -29.91
C TYR A 487 8.00 29.33 -29.30
N PHE A 488 8.42 30.51 -28.90
CA PHE A 488 7.50 31.52 -28.36
C PHE A 488 6.53 32.06 -29.42
N ILE A 489 6.98 32.34 -30.62
CA ILE A 489 6.11 32.77 -31.72
C ILE A 489 5.10 31.68 -32.08
N GLU A 490 5.53 30.44 -32.17
CA GLU A 490 4.63 29.30 -32.42
C GLU A 490 3.54 29.19 -31.36
N TRP A 491 3.91 29.27 -30.09
CA TRP A 491 2.94 29.24 -28.98
C TRP A 491 1.94 30.41 -29.04
N CYS A 492 2.41 31.64 -29.29
CA CYS A 492 1.53 32.79 -29.40
C CYS A 492 0.52 32.65 -30.56
N ASN A 493 0.94 32.10 -31.70
CA ASN A 493 0.06 31.89 -32.85
C ASN A 493 -1.02 30.82 -32.56
N GLU A 494 -0.65 29.71 -31.92
CA GLU A 494 -1.58 28.66 -31.51
C GLU A 494 -2.65 29.20 -30.55
N ASN A 495 -2.25 29.99 -29.56
CA ASN A 495 -3.19 30.58 -28.58
C ASN A 495 -4.13 31.62 -29.21
N ASN A 496 -3.66 32.38 -30.20
CA ASN A 496 -4.52 33.32 -30.90
C ASN A 496 -5.57 32.60 -31.75
N GLN A 497 -5.22 31.46 -32.37
CA GLN A 497 -6.17 30.64 -33.14
C GLN A 497 -7.22 30.00 -32.20
N ALA A 498 -6.83 29.45 -31.07
CA ALA A 498 -7.74 28.87 -30.09
C ALA A 498 -8.75 29.90 -29.54
N ASN A 499 -8.31 31.13 -29.30
CA ASN A 499 -9.17 32.23 -28.85
C ASN A 499 -10.14 32.71 -29.93
N HIS A 500 -9.79 32.61 -31.22
CA HIS A 500 -10.73 32.91 -32.33
C HIS A 500 -11.79 31.82 -32.49
N GLU A 501 -11.42 30.54 -32.40
CA GLU A 501 -12.35 29.42 -32.49
C GLU A 501 -13.36 29.37 -31.33
N HIS A 502 -12.95 29.80 -30.13
CA HIS A 502 -13.91 29.94 -29.01
C HIS A 502 -14.86 31.10 -29.09
N LYS A 503 -14.51 32.17 -29.82
CA LYS A 503 -15.41 33.32 -30.06
C LYS A 503 -16.39 33.07 -31.21
N GLU A 504 -16.13 32.10 -32.09
CA GLU A 504 -16.99 31.76 -33.23
C GLU A 504 -18.00 30.64 -32.98
N LYS A 505 -17.98 29.99 -31.78
CA LYS A 505 -19.06 29.08 -31.39
C LYS A 505 -20.23 29.92 -30.81
N PRO A 506 -21.35 30.15 -31.58
CA PRO A 506 -22.51 30.83 -31.04
C PRO A 506 -23.13 29.96 -29.94
N ALA A 507 -23.62 30.60 -28.90
CA ALA A 507 -24.49 30.02 -27.88
C ALA A 507 -25.73 29.41 -28.58
N ALA A 508 -25.61 28.17 -29.02
CA ALA A 508 -26.73 27.39 -29.50
C ALA A 508 -26.93 26.24 -28.51
N MET A 509 -28.04 26.36 -27.83
CA MET A 509 -28.72 25.44 -26.92
C MET A 509 -28.60 25.76 -25.40
N LEU A 510 -29.51 26.68 -25.03
CA LEU A 510 -30.28 26.53 -23.80
C LEU A 510 -31.25 25.38 -23.91
#